data_f311e2e619f662dcb993279e24fe7672
#
_entry.id   f311e2e619f662dcb993279e24fe7672
#
_cell.length_a   1.000
_cell.length_b   1.000
_cell.length_c   1.000
_cell.angle_alpha   90.00
_cell.angle_beta   90.00
_cell.angle_gamma   90.00
#
_symmetry.space_group_name_H-M   'P 1'
#
loop_
_entity.id
_entity.type
_entity.pdbx_description
1 polymer ?
#
loop_
_entity_poly.entity_id
_entity_poly.type
_entity_poly.pdbx_seq_one_letter_code
_entity_poly.pdbx_strand_id
1 'polypeptide(L)'
;MVGFPFPLGLISSITGYASLSEEFHWLASASIGIILCNIVYRLTRLISLLSFEGYHKLSKAQRVEWNNRGFSTVHAIAVAFSSFYLLLLSDTFHEDHRDELIISRRSTLSDTTLGISIGYFLADLGMIFWHFPALGGLEYVLHHALSMFSIFLSLVSGKGQIYILMVLFSESTTPFVNLRWYLDVAGKKNSNLYVINGVALFLGWLVARILLFIYFFIHMFIHFDQVKTIFPLGFYSLLLVPPVLVVMNLVWFWKIVKGLIKTVSKATHSQ
;
A
#
# COMPACT_ATOMS: atom_id res chain seq x y z
N MET A 1 -18.66 -18.00 -25.43
CA MET A 1 -18.15 -17.10 -24.39
C MET A 1 -19.32 -16.63 -23.57
N VAL A 2 -19.57 -17.24 -22.43
CA VAL A 2 -20.64 -16.83 -21.51
C VAL A 2 -19.99 -15.78 -20.61
N GLY A 3 -20.20 -14.48 -20.91
CA GLY A 3 -19.87 -13.40 -20.01
C GLY A 3 -20.74 -13.54 -18.78
N PHE A 4 -20.13 -13.81 -17.62
CA PHE A 4 -20.80 -13.61 -16.35
C PHE A 4 -21.01 -12.10 -16.17
N PRO A 5 -22.23 -11.58 -16.26
CA PRO A 5 -22.49 -10.21 -15.86
C PRO A 5 -22.32 -10.18 -14.34
N PHE A 6 -21.24 -9.61 -13.86
CA PHE A 6 -21.21 -9.15 -12.47
C PHE A 6 -22.40 -8.20 -12.32
N PRO A 7 -23.39 -8.50 -11.50
CA PRO A 7 -24.58 -7.65 -11.43
C PRO A 7 -24.15 -6.30 -10.82
N LEU A 8 -24.03 -5.30 -11.70
CA LEU A 8 -23.93 -3.91 -11.28
C LEU A 8 -25.14 -3.64 -10.35
N GLY A 9 -24.87 -3.07 -9.19
CA GLY A 9 -25.90 -2.86 -8.18
C GLY A 9 -25.99 -3.96 -7.11
N LEU A 10 -25.12 -4.98 -7.15
CA LEU A 10 -25.11 -6.03 -6.12
C LEU A 10 -24.81 -5.45 -4.74
N ILE A 11 -23.83 -4.55 -4.64
CA ILE A 11 -23.43 -3.93 -3.38
C ILE A 11 -24.55 -3.01 -2.86
N SER A 12 -25.11 -2.15 -3.71
CA SER A 12 -26.24 -1.29 -3.34
C SER A 12 -27.48 -2.08 -2.95
N SER A 13 -27.74 -3.20 -3.63
CA SER A 13 -28.88 -4.09 -3.31
C SER A 13 -28.70 -4.82 -1.97
N ILE A 14 -27.46 -5.13 -1.58
CA ILE A 14 -27.16 -5.86 -0.33
C ILE A 14 -26.99 -4.91 0.85
N THR A 15 -26.31 -3.77 0.65
CA THR A 15 -25.91 -2.88 1.73
C THR A 15 -26.74 -1.61 1.84
N GLY A 16 -27.33 -1.14 0.75
CA GLY A 16 -28.02 0.15 0.67
C GLY A 16 -27.11 1.38 0.82
N TYR A 17 -25.79 1.19 0.89
CA TYR A 17 -24.82 2.28 1.16
C TYR A 17 -24.26 2.95 -0.11
N ALA A 18 -24.20 2.24 -1.24
CA ALA A 18 -23.61 2.75 -2.47
C ALA A 18 -24.63 2.90 -3.57
N SER A 19 -24.44 3.88 -4.46
CA SER A 19 -25.19 4.04 -5.69
C SER A 19 -24.56 3.22 -6.83
N LEU A 20 -25.33 2.96 -7.89
CA LEU A 20 -24.83 2.27 -9.08
C LEU A 20 -23.68 3.01 -9.76
N SER A 21 -23.70 4.34 -9.76
CA SER A 21 -22.63 5.16 -10.32
C SER A 21 -21.34 5.06 -9.51
N GLU A 22 -21.43 4.96 -8.18
CA GLU A 22 -20.27 4.76 -7.31
C GLU A 22 -19.66 3.38 -7.50
N GLU A 23 -20.48 2.33 -7.57
CA GLU A 23 -20.00 0.98 -7.87
C GLU A 23 -19.26 0.92 -9.21
N PHE A 24 -19.82 1.54 -10.26
CA PHE A 24 -19.14 1.63 -11.55
C PHE A 24 -17.81 2.37 -11.47
N HIS A 25 -17.76 3.49 -10.74
CA HIS A 25 -16.53 4.26 -10.53
C HIS A 25 -15.44 3.42 -9.84
N TRP A 26 -15.78 2.68 -8.80
CA TRP A 26 -14.83 1.83 -8.08
C TRP A 26 -14.33 0.66 -8.94
N LEU A 27 -15.22 -0.01 -9.66
CA LEU A 27 -14.86 -1.10 -10.57
C LEU A 27 -13.96 -0.60 -11.71
N ALA A 28 -14.26 0.57 -12.29
CA ALA A 28 -13.43 1.20 -13.29
C ALA A 28 -12.04 1.54 -12.73
N SER A 29 -11.98 2.16 -11.54
CA SER A 29 -10.72 2.50 -10.87
C SER A 29 -9.88 1.27 -10.53
N ALA A 30 -10.51 0.19 -10.03
CA ALA A 30 -9.80 -1.06 -9.76
C ALA A 30 -9.29 -1.72 -11.04
N SER A 31 -10.09 -1.70 -12.11
CA SER A 31 -9.67 -2.20 -13.42
C SER A 31 -8.48 -1.41 -13.98
N ILE A 32 -8.50 -0.09 -13.85
CA ILE A 32 -7.37 0.78 -14.20
C ILE A 32 -6.15 0.40 -13.38
N GLY A 33 -6.29 0.16 -12.07
CA GLY A 33 -5.20 -0.29 -11.21
C GLY A 33 -4.54 -1.57 -11.71
N ILE A 34 -5.33 -2.59 -12.06
CA ILE A 34 -4.83 -3.86 -12.63
C ILE A 34 -4.11 -3.63 -13.97
N ILE A 35 -4.70 -2.82 -14.86
CA ILE A 35 -4.12 -2.52 -16.17
C ILE A 35 -2.78 -1.78 -16.00
N LEU A 36 -2.72 -0.78 -15.13
CA LEU A 36 -1.49 -0.04 -14.82
C LEU A 36 -0.40 -0.97 -14.28
N CYS A 37 -0.72 -1.89 -13.37
CA CYS A 37 0.23 -2.89 -12.89
C CYS A 37 0.82 -3.72 -14.05
N ASN A 38 -0.02 -4.19 -14.97
CA ASN A 38 0.44 -4.96 -16.13
C ASN A 38 1.34 -4.13 -17.06
N ILE A 39 0.95 -2.90 -17.35
CA ILE A 39 1.74 -1.96 -18.18
C ILE A 39 3.10 -1.71 -17.52
N VAL A 40 3.13 -1.33 -16.26
CA VAL A 40 4.38 -1.02 -15.55
C VAL A 40 5.26 -2.25 -15.40
N TYR A 41 4.69 -3.44 -15.16
CA TYR A 41 5.44 -4.69 -15.14
C TYR A 41 6.17 -4.93 -16.47
N ARG A 42 5.49 -4.74 -17.61
CA ARG A 42 6.06 -4.90 -18.95
C ARG A 42 7.10 -3.82 -19.26
N LEU A 43 6.82 -2.57 -18.89
CA LEU A 43 7.76 -1.46 -19.07
C LEU A 43 9.02 -1.66 -18.21
N THR A 44 8.89 -2.08 -16.95
CA THR A 44 10.04 -2.41 -16.10
C THR A 44 10.90 -3.47 -16.73
N ARG A 45 10.29 -4.54 -17.28
CA ARG A 45 11.01 -5.58 -18.03
C ARG A 45 11.74 -5.00 -19.23
N LEU A 46 11.06 -4.23 -20.08
CA LEU A 46 11.63 -3.66 -21.31
C LEU A 46 12.79 -2.73 -21.01
N ILE A 47 12.60 -1.78 -20.09
CA ILE A 47 13.64 -0.83 -19.68
C ILE A 47 14.84 -1.58 -19.10
N SER A 48 14.62 -2.58 -18.26
CA SER A 48 15.70 -3.37 -17.65
C SER A 48 16.48 -4.19 -18.68
N LEU A 49 15.82 -4.73 -19.69
CA LEU A 49 16.48 -5.43 -20.80
C LEU A 49 17.39 -4.51 -21.61
N LEU A 50 17.02 -3.24 -21.77
CA LEU A 50 17.76 -2.26 -22.56
C LEU A 50 18.87 -1.54 -21.76
N SER A 51 18.69 -1.37 -20.43
CA SER A 51 19.52 -0.47 -19.63
C SER A 51 20.34 -1.17 -18.56
N PHE A 52 20.11 -2.44 -18.26
CA PHE A 52 20.79 -3.17 -17.20
C PHE A 52 21.27 -4.55 -17.66
N GLU A 53 22.54 -4.64 -18.07
CA GLU A 53 23.17 -5.90 -18.53
C GLU A 53 23.03 -7.06 -17.53
N GLY A 54 23.03 -6.76 -16.24
CA GLY A 54 22.82 -7.74 -15.16
C GLY A 54 21.46 -8.42 -15.22
N TYR A 55 20.43 -7.82 -15.85
CA TYR A 55 19.09 -8.38 -15.91
C TYR A 55 19.04 -9.74 -16.62
N HIS A 56 19.86 -9.93 -17.65
CA HIS A 56 19.98 -11.20 -18.39
C HIS A 56 20.55 -12.34 -17.53
N LYS A 57 21.33 -12.00 -16.49
CA LYS A 57 21.96 -12.96 -15.57
C LYS A 57 21.04 -13.39 -14.44
N LEU A 58 19.92 -12.68 -14.25
CA LEU A 58 18.94 -12.98 -13.21
C LEU A 58 18.24 -14.31 -13.48
N SER A 59 17.97 -15.09 -12.43
CA SER A 59 17.12 -16.27 -12.52
C SER A 59 15.67 -15.90 -12.92
N LYS A 60 14.89 -16.87 -13.35
CA LYS A 60 13.48 -16.65 -13.71
C LYS A 60 12.69 -16.03 -12.55
N ALA A 61 12.88 -16.53 -11.35
CA ALA A 61 12.21 -16.01 -10.14
C ALA A 61 12.63 -14.56 -9.84
N GLN A 62 13.93 -14.26 -9.89
CA GLN A 62 14.44 -12.91 -9.69
C GLN A 62 13.91 -11.91 -10.74
N ARG A 63 13.76 -12.31 -12.02
CA ARG A 63 13.17 -11.44 -13.05
C ARG A 63 11.70 -11.15 -12.78
N VAL A 64 10.94 -12.14 -12.32
CA VAL A 64 9.54 -11.95 -11.93
C VAL A 64 9.46 -10.97 -10.76
N GLU A 65 10.25 -11.17 -9.70
CA GLU A 65 10.29 -10.28 -8.55
C GLU A 65 10.78 -8.88 -8.93
N TRP A 66 11.80 -8.76 -9.78
CA TRP A 66 12.29 -7.48 -10.30
C TRP A 66 11.17 -6.65 -10.95
N ASN A 67 10.42 -7.28 -11.86
CA ASN A 67 9.34 -6.58 -12.56
C ASN A 67 8.15 -6.28 -11.64
N ASN A 68 7.83 -7.17 -10.70
CA ASN A 68 6.81 -6.97 -9.69
C ASN A 68 7.13 -5.76 -8.80
N ARG A 69 8.38 -5.63 -8.33
CA ARG A 69 8.82 -4.47 -7.56
C ARG A 69 8.75 -3.15 -8.33
N GLY A 70 8.81 -3.19 -9.65
CA GLY A 70 8.62 -2.02 -10.52
C GLY A 70 7.22 -1.43 -10.36
N PHE A 71 6.16 -2.22 -10.55
CA PHE A 71 4.81 -1.69 -10.41
C PHE A 71 4.43 -1.42 -8.95
N SER A 72 4.93 -2.20 -8.01
CA SER A 72 4.80 -1.92 -6.59
C SER A 72 5.38 -0.54 -6.20
N THR A 73 6.53 -0.18 -6.77
CA THR A 73 7.14 1.14 -6.56
C THR A 73 6.26 2.27 -7.13
N VAL A 74 5.74 2.10 -8.34
CA VAL A 74 4.89 3.13 -8.99
C VAL A 74 3.60 3.32 -8.20
N HIS A 75 2.94 2.24 -7.80
CA HIS A 75 1.75 2.32 -6.95
C HIS A 75 2.06 3.03 -5.63
N ALA A 76 3.11 2.61 -4.93
CA ALA A 76 3.50 3.18 -3.65
C ALA A 76 3.74 4.70 -3.72
N ILE A 77 4.42 5.17 -4.76
CA ILE A 77 4.63 6.60 -5.01
C ILE A 77 3.29 7.30 -5.24
N ALA A 78 2.45 6.77 -6.13
CA ALA A 78 1.17 7.38 -6.48
C ALA A 78 0.25 7.51 -5.25
N VAL A 79 0.09 6.44 -4.46
CA VAL A 79 -0.80 6.47 -3.28
C VAL A 79 -0.22 7.28 -2.13
N ALA A 80 1.10 7.31 -1.95
CA ALA A 80 1.73 8.16 -0.95
C ALA A 80 1.51 9.65 -1.26
N PHE A 81 1.66 10.07 -2.51
CA PHE A 81 1.36 11.44 -2.93
C PHE A 81 -0.12 11.78 -2.81
N SER A 82 -1.02 10.90 -3.28
CA SER A 82 -2.46 11.12 -3.16
C SER A 82 -2.89 11.23 -1.69
N SER A 83 -2.40 10.33 -0.83
CA SER A 83 -2.70 10.36 0.60
C SER A 83 -2.13 11.60 1.28
N PHE A 84 -0.90 11.99 0.96
CA PHE A 84 -0.29 13.21 1.47
C PHE A 84 -1.11 14.45 1.09
N TYR A 85 -1.48 14.57 -0.19
CA TYR A 85 -2.30 15.66 -0.67
C TYR A 85 -3.65 15.71 0.04
N LEU A 86 -4.36 14.57 0.11
CA LEU A 86 -5.69 14.49 0.70
C LEU A 86 -5.68 14.77 2.21
N LEU A 87 -4.67 14.28 2.94
CA LEU A 87 -4.60 14.40 4.39
C LEU A 87 -4.07 15.76 4.86
N LEU A 88 -3.16 16.40 4.10
CA LEU A 88 -2.42 17.55 4.58
C LEU A 88 -2.58 18.81 3.73
N LEU A 89 -2.92 18.71 2.46
CA LEU A 89 -2.97 19.86 1.55
C LEU A 89 -4.39 20.19 1.07
N SER A 90 -5.30 19.21 1.06
CA SER A 90 -6.69 19.45 0.67
C SER A 90 -7.56 19.69 1.91
N ASP A 91 -8.60 20.49 1.74
CA ASP A 91 -9.57 20.77 2.81
C ASP A 91 -10.48 19.56 3.13
N THR A 92 -10.36 18.44 2.39
CA THR A 92 -11.30 17.32 2.51
C THR A 92 -11.28 16.69 3.91
N PHE A 93 -10.10 16.49 4.49
CA PHE A 93 -9.92 15.81 5.77
C PHE A 93 -9.38 16.72 6.88
N HIS A 94 -9.41 18.05 6.69
CA HIS A 94 -9.05 19.00 7.73
C HIS A 94 -10.08 19.03 8.85
N GLU A 95 -9.62 19.11 10.10
CA GLU A 95 -10.46 19.22 11.32
C GLU A 95 -11.03 20.63 11.52
N ASP A 96 -11.38 21.34 10.46
CA ASP A 96 -12.03 22.62 10.56
C ASP A 96 -13.55 22.49 10.82
N HIS A 97 -14.21 23.59 11.16
CA HIS A 97 -15.59 23.72 11.61
C HIS A 97 -16.66 23.29 10.56
N ARG A 98 -16.44 22.20 9.83
CA ARG A 98 -17.46 21.61 8.97
C ARG A 98 -18.44 20.78 9.81
N ASP A 99 -19.73 20.92 9.54
CA ASP A 99 -20.79 20.12 10.21
C ASP A 99 -20.69 18.62 9.92
N GLU A 100 -19.93 18.23 8.89
CA GLU A 100 -19.77 16.84 8.48
C GLU A 100 -18.72 16.12 9.33
N LEU A 101 -19.10 14.96 9.87
CA LEU A 101 -18.21 14.09 10.64
C LEU A 101 -16.98 13.70 9.82
N ILE A 102 -15.78 13.82 10.40
CA ILE A 102 -14.51 13.55 9.69
C ILE A 102 -14.45 12.13 9.13
N ILE A 103 -15.08 11.16 9.80
CA ILE A 103 -15.13 9.77 9.34
C ILE A 103 -16.02 9.55 8.12
N SER A 104 -16.95 10.47 7.82
CA SER A 104 -17.88 10.39 6.68
C SER A 104 -17.37 11.17 5.47
N ARG A 105 -16.27 11.91 5.62
CA ARG A 105 -15.71 12.70 4.54
C ARG A 105 -15.05 11.82 3.48
N ARG A 106 -15.31 12.16 2.23
CA ARG A 106 -14.77 11.50 1.05
C ARG A 106 -14.71 12.46 -0.14
N SER A 107 -13.99 12.09 -1.17
CA SER A 107 -13.91 12.83 -2.43
C SER A 107 -13.74 11.86 -3.59
N THR A 108 -14.00 12.30 -4.82
CA THR A 108 -13.75 11.51 -6.03
C THR A 108 -12.27 11.07 -6.10
N LEU A 109 -11.33 11.91 -5.67
CA LEU A 109 -9.91 11.56 -5.65
C LEU A 109 -9.63 10.46 -4.62
N SER A 110 -10.21 10.54 -3.41
CA SER A 110 -10.03 9.48 -2.41
C SER A 110 -10.64 8.16 -2.89
N ASP A 111 -11.86 8.16 -3.42
CA ASP A 111 -12.50 6.97 -3.98
C ASP A 111 -11.68 6.35 -5.13
N THR A 112 -11.14 7.19 -6.02
CA THR A 112 -10.25 6.74 -7.11
C THR A 112 -8.97 6.12 -6.56
N THR A 113 -8.33 6.76 -5.58
CA THR A 113 -7.10 6.27 -4.94
C THR A 113 -7.34 4.91 -4.28
N LEU A 114 -8.44 4.76 -3.55
CA LEU A 114 -8.83 3.52 -2.92
C LEU A 114 -9.15 2.42 -3.98
N GLY A 115 -9.88 2.76 -5.02
CA GLY A 115 -10.22 1.85 -6.11
C GLY A 115 -8.98 1.33 -6.85
N ILE A 116 -8.06 2.22 -7.26
CA ILE A 116 -6.79 1.85 -7.90
C ILE A 116 -5.96 0.95 -6.95
N SER A 117 -5.97 1.23 -5.64
CA SER A 117 -5.26 0.42 -4.65
C SER A 117 -5.84 -0.99 -4.53
N ILE A 118 -7.17 -1.17 -4.61
CA ILE A 118 -7.78 -2.51 -4.71
C ILE A 118 -7.24 -3.25 -5.94
N GLY A 119 -7.22 -2.59 -7.10
CA GLY A 119 -6.68 -3.18 -8.33
C GLY A 119 -5.23 -3.60 -8.20
N TYR A 120 -4.41 -2.76 -7.58
CA TYR A 120 -3.01 -3.09 -7.29
C TYR A 120 -2.88 -4.29 -6.35
N PHE A 121 -3.57 -4.27 -5.19
CA PHE A 121 -3.48 -5.38 -4.23
C PHE A 121 -3.99 -6.70 -4.81
N LEU A 122 -5.01 -6.65 -5.68
CA LEU A 122 -5.52 -7.82 -6.37
C LEU A 122 -4.48 -8.39 -7.34
N ALA A 123 -3.84 -7.54 -8.14
CA ALA A 123 -2.82 -7.93 -9.10
C ALA A 123 -1.58 -8.51 -8.39
N ASP A 124 -1.12 -7.85 -7.32
CA ASP A 124 0.06 -8.28 -6.58
C ASP A 124 -0.20 -9.57 -5.79
N LEU A 125 -1.35 -9.68 -5.12
CA LEU A 125 -1.76 -10.88 -4.41
C LEU A 125 -1.89 -12.07 -5.38
N GLY A 126 -2.46 -11.85 -6.57
CA GLY A 126 -2.52 -12.86 -7.62
C GLY A 126 -1.14 -13.33 -8.07
N MET A 127 -0.18 -12.42 -8.20
CA MET A 127 1.21 -12.76 -8.51
C MET A 127 1.90 -13.50 -7.36
N ILE A 128 1.67 -13.09 -6.10
CA ILE A 128 2.22 -13.79 -4.92
C ILE A 128 1.72 -15.24 -4.89
N PHE A 129 0.43 -15.48 -5.10
CA PHE A 129 -0.13 -16.84 -5.14
C PHE A 129 0.45 -17.67 -6.28
N TRP A 130 0.55 -17.08 -7.49
CA TRP A 130 1.04 -17.79 -8.65
C TRP A 130 2.52 -18.19 -8.55
N HIS A 131 3.31 -17.38 -7.83
CA HIS A 131 4.75 -17.58 -7.67
C HIS A 131 5.15 -17.92 -6.23
N PHE A 132 4.21 -18.40 -5.41
CA PHE A 132 4.48 -18.72 -4.02
C PHE A 132 5.56 -19.81 -3.89
N PRO A 133 6.55 -19.68 -2.97
CA PRO A 133 6.80 -18.56 -2.05
C PRO A 133 7.79 -17.51 -2.59
N ALA A 134 8.07 -17.51 -3.89
CA ALA A 134 9.15 -16.71 -4.49
C ALA A 134 8.95 -15.19 -4.38
N LEU A 135 7.71 -14.70 -4.37
CA LEU A 135 7.38 -13.27 -4.20
C LEU A 135 7.06 -12.87 -2.77
N GLY A 136 7.09 -13.79 -1.83
CA GLY A 136 6.83 -13.53 -0.41
C GLY A 136 6.15 -14.70 0.29
N GLY A 137 6.17 -14.68 1.61
CA GLY A 137 5.52 -15.66 2.47
C GLY A 137 4.08 -15.30 2.83
N LEU A 138 3.52 -16.05 3.78
CA LEU A 138 2.15 -15.84 4.26
C LEU A 138 1.93 -14.45 4.87
N GLU A 139 2.99 -13.82 5.39
CA GLU A 139 2.94 -12.46 5.91
C GLU A 139 2.54 -11.44 4.84
N TYR A 140 3.02 -11.59 3.60
CA TYR A 140 2.61 -10.71 2.48
C TYR A 140 1.17 -10.98 2.06
N VAL A 141 0.77 -12.26 1.98
CA VAL A 141 -0.63 -12.63 1.71
C VAL A 141 -1.56 -12.01 2.73
N LEU A 142 -1.25 -12.12 4.02
CA LEU A 142 -2.05 -11.55 5.10
C LEU A 142 -2.13 -10.03 5.00
N HIS A 143 -0.98 -9.36 4.81
CA HIS A 143 -0.93 -7.92 4.66
C HIS A 143 -1.81 -7.42 3.51
N HIS A 144 -1.67 -8.00 2.31
CA HIS A 144 -2.45 -7.61 1.13
C HIS A 144 -3.94 -7.90 1.29
N ALA A 145 -4.29 -9.06 1.84
CA ALA A 145 -5.69 -9.43 2.07
C ALA A 145 -6.38 -8.49 3.07
N LEU A 146 -5.72 -8.17 4.20
CA LEU A 146 -6.26 -7.25 5.21
C LEU A 146 -6.38 -5.82 4.67
N SER A 147 -5.37 -5.35 3.93
CA SER A 147 -5.39 -4.02 3.29
C SER A 147 -6.55 -3.91 2.30
N MET A 148 -6.67 -4.87 1.38
CA MET A 148 -7.75 -4.91 0.39
C MET A 148 -9.13 -4.98 1.04
N PHE A 149 -9.30 -5.82 2.06
CA PHE A 149 -10.54 -5.93 2.81
C PHE A 149 -10.95 -4.61 3.47
N SER A 150 -10.01 -3.93 4.15
CA SER A 150 -10.29 -2.65 4.81
C SER A 150 -10.63 -1.53 3.81
N ILE A 151 -9.91 -1.47 2.68
CA ILE A 151 -10.20 -0.52 1.60
C ILE A 151 -11.59 -0.76 1.04
N PHE A 152 -11.94 -2.02 0.76
CA PHE A 152 -13.26 -2.40 0.24
C PHE A 152 -14.40 -1.97 1.19
N LEU A 153 -14.27 -2.25 2.50
CA LEU A 153 -15.27 -1.83 3.48
C LEU A 153 -15.43 -0.31 3.54
N SER A 154 -14.33 0.42 3.44
CA SER A 154 -14.35 1.89 3.44
C SER A 154 -15.00 2.47 2.18
N LEU A 155 -14.74 1.90 1.01
CA LEU A 155 -15.43 2.28 -0.23
C LEU A 155 -16.94 2.04 -0.15
N VAL A 156 -17.35 0.83 0.21
CA VAL A 156 -18.77 0.43 0.25
C VAL A 156 -19.56 1.29 1.24
N SER A 157 -19.00 1.58 2.41
CA SER A 157 -19.69 2.38 3.43
C SER A 157 -19.55 3.89 3.23
N GLY A 158 -18.60 4.35 2.41
CA GLY A 158 -18.21 5.75 2.32
C GLY A 158 -17.60 6.33 3.61
N LYS A 159 -17.26 5.48 4.59
CA LYS A 159 -16.79 5.91 5.92
C LYS A 159 -15.38 5.46 6.22
N GLY A 160 -14.69 6.23 7.06
CA GLY A 160 -13.36 5.90 7.57
C GLY A 160 -12.23 6.04 6.55
N GLN A 161 -12.44 6.72 5.42
CA GLN A 161 -11.43 6.90 4.38
C GLN A 161 -10.16 7.61 4.90
N ILE A 162 -10.28 8.52 5.86
CA ILE A 162 -9.13 9.15 6.50
C ILE A 162 -8.16 8.12 7.07
N TYR A 163 -8.66 7.07 7.72
CA TYR A 163 -7.85 6.01 8.30
C TYR A 163 -7.19 5.13 7.24
N ILE A 164 -7.90 4.85 6.16
CA ILE A 164 -7.33 4.10 5.02
C ILE A 164 -6.22 4.90 4.35
N LEU A 165 -6.41 6.21 4.16
CA LEU A 165 -5.38 7.09 3.58
C LEU A 165 -4.14 7.18 4.46
N MET A 166 -4.28 7.23 5.79
CA MET A 166 -3.14 7.16 6.71
C MET A 166 -2.35 5.85 6.54
N VAL A 167 -3.05 4.71 6.43
CA VAL A 167 -2.40 3.42 6.18
C VAL A 167 -1.76 3.38 4.79
N LEU A 168 -2.42 3.87 3.74
CA LEU A 168 -1.87 3.94 2.39
C LEU A 168 -0.64 4.86 2.30
N PHE A 169 -0.59 5.95 3.08
CA PHE A 169 0.60 6.79 3.15
C PHE A 169 1.82 6.02 3.64
N SER A 170 1.65 4.98 4.45
CA SER A 170 2.75 4.13 4.90
C SER A 170 3.47 3.40 3.74
N GLU A 171 2.83 3.30 2.56
CA GLU A 171 3.46 2.78 1.34
C GLU A 171 4.60 3.67 0.81
N SER A 172 4.74 4.91 1.30
CA SER A 172 5.88 5.79 1.01
C SER A 172 7.25 5.15 1.32
N THR A 173 7.29 4.10 2.15
CA THR A 173 8.50 3.34 2.48
C THR A 173 8.85 2.26 1.44
N THR A 174 7.87 1.82 0.65
CA THR A 174 8.03 0.71 -0.32
C THR A 174 9.08 0.99 -1.40
N PRO A 175 9.23 2.22 -1.96
CA PRO A 175 10.31 2.52 -2.91
C PRO A 175 11.71 2.26 -2.33
N PHE A 176 11.93 2.57 -1.06
CA PHE A 176 13.22 2.34 -0.40
C PHE A 176 13.49 0.85 -0.14
N VAL A 177 12.45 0.07 0.21
CA VAL A 177 12.54 -1.39 0.31
C VAL A 177 12.92 -1.99 -1.05
N ASN A 178 12.24 -1.56 -2.11
CA ASN A 178 12.47 -2.06 -3.46
C ASN A 178 13.86 -1.67 -3.98
N LEU A 179 14.27 -0.42 -3.78
CA LEU A 179 15.62 0.05 -4.17
C LEU A 179 16.71 -0.75 -3.43
N ARG A 180 16.51 -1.03 -2.12
CA ARG A 180 17.46 -1.85 -1.37
C ARG A 180 17.60 -3.25 -1.97
N TRP A 181 16.49 -3.86 -2.37
CA TRP A 181 16.49 -5.16 -3.02
C TRP A 181 17.16 -5.11 -4.41
N TYR A 182 16.85 -4.09 -5.22
CA TYR A 182 17.49 -3.90 -6.52
C TYR A 182 19.01 -3.76 -6.42
N LEU A 183 19.48 -2.98 -5.45
CA LEU A 183 20.93 -2.80 -5.21
C LEU A 183 21.58 -4.09 -4.71
N ASP A 184 20.88 -4.87 -3.91
CA ASP A 184 21.35 -6.19 -3.45
C ASP A 184 21.52 -7.15 -4.64
N VAL A 185 20.50 -7.33 -5.44
CA VAL A 185 20.50 -8.22 -6.62
C VAL A 185 21.49 -7.76 -7.68
N ALA A 186 21.72 -6.44 -7.80
CA ALA A 186 22.74 -5.86 -8.68
C ALA A 186 24.17 -5.97 -8.13
N GLY A 187 24.39 -6.61 -6.96
CA GLY A 187 25.71 -6.75 -6.35
C GLY A 187 26.28 -5.46 -5.76
N LYS A 188 25.44 -4.43 -5.54
CA LYS A 188 25.86 -3.09 -5.08
C LYS A 188 25.70 -2.87 -3.57
N LYS A 189 25.79 -3.93 -2.75
CA LYS A 189 25.68 -3.83 -1.27
C LYS A 189 26.74 -2.92 -0.62
N ASN A 190 27.88 -2.75 -1.25
CA ASN A 190 28.97 -1.92 -0.72
C ASN A 190 28.95 -0.47 -1.26
N SER A 191 27.92 -0.08 -2.00
CA SER A 191 27.81 1.28 -2.54
C SER A 191 27.28 2.26 -1.50
N ASN A 192 27.71 3.53 -1.60
CA ASN A 192 27.17 4.61 -0.77
C ASN A 192 25.66 4.73 -0.91
N LEU A 193 25.10 4.48 -2.11
CA LEU A 193 23.67 4.50 -2.35
C LEU A 193 22.93 3.45 -1.51
N TYR A 194 23.51 2.24 -1.33
CA TYR A 194 22.91 1.21 -0.49
C TYR A 194 22.84 1.64 0.99
N VAL A 195 23.90 2.32 1.48
CA VAL A 195 23.95 2.84 2.85
C VAL A 195 22.95 3.98 3.05
N ILE A 196 22.97 4.98 2.14
CA ILE A 196 22.06 6.14 2.18
C ILE A 196 20.59 5.67 2.12
N ASN A 197 20.27 4.76 1.19
CA ASN A 197 18.95 4.18 1.09
C ASN A 197 18.56 3.39 2.35
N GLY A 198 19.50 2.73 2.99
CA GLY A 198 19.27 2.02 4.26
C GLY A 198 18.90 2.96 5.40
N VAL A 199 19.56 4.12 5.50
CA VAL A 199 19.22 5.18 6.47
C VAL A 199 17.86 5.80 6.14
N ALA A 200 17.60 6.13 4.87
CA ALA A 200 16.33 6.67 4.42
C ALA A 200 15.16 5.69 4.69
N LEU A 201 15.37 4.39 4.45
CA LEU A 201 14.40 3.34 4.78
C LEU A 201 14.11 3.29 6.29
N PHE A 202 15.14 3.34 7.14
CA PHE A 202 14.97 3.34 8.59
C PHE A 202 14.17 4.54 9.07
N LEU A 203 14.54 5.76 8.65
CA LEU A 203 13.85 6.99 9.05
C LEU A 203 12.43 7.04 8.49
N GLY A 204 12.26 6.69 7.22
CA GLY A 204 10.94 6.62 6.58
C GLY A 204 10.02 5.62 7.26
N TRP A 205 10.54 4.43 7.62
CA TRP A 205 9.77 3.42 8.36
C TRP A 205 9.37 3.91 9.75
N LEU A 206 10.31 4.52 10.49
CA LEU A 206 10.02 5.10 11.81
C LEU A 206 8.88 6.14 11.72
N VAL A 207 8.93 7.04 10.75
CA VAL A 207 7.92 8.09 10.59
C VAL A 207 6.60 7.52 10.07
N ALA A 208 6.62 6.83 8.92
CA ALA A 208 5.39 6.47 8.21
C ALA A 208 4.73 5.16 8.70
N ARG A 209 5.46 4.30 9.45
CA ARG A 209 4.92 3.01 9.92
C ARG A 209 4.93 2.84 11.44
N ILE A 210 5.62 3.71 12.19
CA ILE A 210 5.58 3.68 13.66
C ILE A 210 4.88 4.93 14.18
N LEU A 211 5.43 6.13 13.94
CA LEU A 211 4.85 7.36 14.48
C LEU A 211 3.47 7.67 13.88
N LEU A 212 3.27 7.43 12.59
CA LEU A 212 1.96 7.60 11.96
C LEU A 212 0.90 6.66 12.54
N PHE A 213 1.24 5.41 12.88
CA PHE A 213 0.28 4.51 13.52
C PHE A 213 -0.02 4.91 14.97
N ILE A 214 0.93 5.50 15.69
CA ILE A 214 0.65 6.10 17.01
C ILE A 214 -0.35 7.25 16.84
N TYR A 215 -0.11 8.16 15.88
CA TYR A 215 -1.05 9.24 15.56
C TYR A 215 -2.42 8.70 15.14
N PHE A 216 -2.47 7.67 14.30
CA PHE A 216 -3.69 6.99 13.88
C PHE A 216 -4.55 6.54 15.06
N PHE A 217 -3.95 5.88 16.07
CA PHE A 217 -4.70 5.43 17.24
C PHE A 217 -5.13 6.58 18.16
N ILE A 218 -4.30 7.61 18.31
CA ILE A 218 -4.67 8.82 19.06
C ILE A 218 -5.85 9.50 18.36
N HIS A 219 -5.79 9.70 17.05
CA HIS A 219 -6.87 10.31 16.27
C HIS A 219 -8.16 9.48 16.35
N MET A 220 -8.06 8.16 16.21
CA MET A 220 -9.19 7.25 16.34
C MET A 220 -9.81 7.32 17.75
N PHE A 221 -9.01 7.44 18.80
CA PHE A 221 -9.47 7.57 20.17
C PHE A 221 -10.19 8.90 20.40
N ILE A 222 -9.63 10.01 19.93
CA ILE A 222 -10.26 11.35 20.03
C ILE A 222 -11.62 11.37 19.31
N HIS A 223 -11.73 10.72 18.15
CA HIS A 223 -12.95 10.68 17.35
C HIS A 223 -13.77 9.40 17.56
N PHE A 224 -13.60 8.71 18.71
CA PHE A 224 -14.19 7.39 18.91
C PHE A 224 -15.72 7.38 18.83
N ASP A 225 -16.39 8.46 19.27
CA ASP A 225 -17.85 8.58 19.16
C ASP A 225 -18.32 8.64 17.70
N GLN A 226 -17.54 9.23 16.79
CA GLN A 226 -17.79 9.18 15.38
C GLN A 226 -17.51 7.76 14.82
N VAL A 227 -16.40 7.15 15.23
CA VAL A 227 -15.98 5.80 14.77
C VAL A 227 -17.05 4.76 15.10
N LYS A 228 -17.72 4.85 16.25
CA LYS A 228 -18.84 3.97 16.62
C LYS A 228 -20.05 4.04 15.66
N THR A 229 -20.16 5.08 14.84
CA THR A 229 -21.24 5.21 13.85
C THR A 229 -20.99 4.46 12.55
N ILE A 230 -19.77 3.90 12.37
CA ILE A 230 -19.45 3.01 11.26
C ILE A 230 -20.25 1.71 11.44
N PHE A 231 -20.74 1.15 10.33
CA PHE A 231 -21.44 -0.14 10.39
C PHE A 231 -20.61 -1.25 11.05
N PRO A 232 -21.22 -2.27 11.69
CA PRO A 232 -20.53 -3.18 12.60
C PRO A 232 -19.26 -3.82 12.01
N LEU A 233 -19.32 -4.32 10.77
CA LEU A 233 -18.17 -4.98 10.14
C LEU A 233 -17.02 -4.01 9.89
N GLY A 234 -17.31 -2.78 9.45
CA GLY A 234 -16.33 -1.71 9.26
C GLY A 234 -15.71 -1.28 10.60
N PHE A 235 -16.54 -1.11 11.63
CA PHE A 235 -16.09 -0.77 12.98
C PHE A 235 -15.13 -1.82 13.55
N TYR A 236 -15.51 -3.10 13.54
CA TYR A 236 -14.64 -4.18 14.03
C TYR A 236 -13.39 -4.36 13.17
N SER A 237 -13.49 -4.16 11.85
CA SER A 237 -12.30 -4.16 10.97
C SER A 237 -11.32 -3.06 11.38
N LEU A 238 -11.81 -1.84 11.64
CA LEU A 238 -10.97 -0.72 12.06
C LEU A 238 -10.32 -0.94 13.44
N LEU A 239 -10.94 -1.72 14.32
CA LEU A 239 -10.37 -2.07 15.62
C LEU A 239 -9.37 -3.23 15.55
N LEU A 240 -9.51 -4.16 14.61
CA LEU A 240 -8.72 -5.40 14.57
C LEU A 240 -7.58 -5.36 13.55
N VAL A 241 -7.82 -4.79 12.37
CA VAL A 241 -6.81 -4.82 11.29
C VAL A 241 -5.59 -3.94 11.59
N PRO A 242 -5.72 -2.66 12.01
CA PRO A 242 -4.56 -1.82 12.29
C PRO A 242 -3.62 -2.38 13.36
N PRO A 243 -4.08 -2.95 14.49
CA PRO A 243 -3.19 -3.64 15.44
C PRO A 243 -2.37 -4.78 14.82
N VAL A 244 -2.99 -5.60 13.94
CA VAL A 244 -2.26 -6.64 13.22
C VAL A 244 -1.18 -6.04 12.32
N LEU A 245 -1.51 -4.97 11.59
CA LEU A 245 -0.53 -4.27 10.75
C LEU A 245 0.60 -3.64 11.58
N VAL A 246 0.32 -3.13 12.78
CA VAL A 246 1.36 -2.62 13.71
C VAL A 246 2.32 -3.73 14.11
N VAL A 247 1.82 -4.90 14.51
CA VAL A 247 2.69 -6.03 14.86
C VAL A 247 3.60 -6.40 13.69
N MET A 248 3.06 -6.46 12.48
CA MET A 248 3.85 -6.74 11.28
C MET A 248 4.88 -5.64 11.02
N ASN A 249 4.50 -4.37 11.15
CA ASN A 249 5.39 -3.23 10.97
C ASN A 249 6.54 -3.23 11.99
N LEU A 250 6.29 -3.61 13.25
CA LEU A 250 7.32 -3.74 14.30
C LEU A 250 8.30 -4.88 13.99
N VAL A 251 7.81 -6.03 13.54
CA VAL A 251 8.65 -7.17 13.13
C VAL A 251 9.56 -6.78 11.96
N TRP A 252 9.02 -6.09 10.95
CA TRP A 252 9.81 -5.63 9.82
C TRP A 252 10.79 -4.52 10.22
N PHE A 253 10.37 -3.60 11.09
CA PHE A 253 11.26 -2.54 11.62
C PHE A 253 12.47 -3.15 12.33
N TRP A 254 12.25 -4.17 13.15
CA TRP A 254 13.33 -4.91 13.81
C TRP A 254 14.34 -5.50 12.80
N LYS A 255 13.85 -6.08 11.69
CA LYS A 255 14.72 -6.58 10.61
C LYS A 255 15.51 -5.44 9.95
N ILE A 256 14.88 -4.28 9.74
CA ILE A 256 15.53 -3.08 9.17
C ILE A 256 16.64 -2.58 10.10
N VAL A 257 16.36 -2.43 11.40
CA VAL A 257 17.35 -2.01 12.42
C VAL A 257 18.55 -2.95 12.43
N LYS A 258 18.33 -4.26 12.49
CA LYS A 258 19.43 -5.26 12.43
C LYS A 258 20.27 -5.12 11.14
N GLY A 259 19.60 -4.91 10.02
CA GLY A 259 20.26 -4.72 8.72
C GLY A 259 21.09 -3.44 8.67
N LEU A 260 20.60 -2.36 9.25
CA LEU A 260 21.29 -1.07 9.33
C LEU A 260 22.54 -1.17 10.22
N ILE A 261 22.42 -1.72 11.44
CA ILE A 261 23.55 -1.92 12.36
C ILE A 261 24.65 -2.74 11.68
N LYS A 262 24.30 -3.85 11.03
CA LYS A 262 25.27 -4.69 10.30
C LYS A 262 25.97 -3.92 9.17
N THR A 263 25.27 -3.05 8.49
CA THR A 263 25.82 -2.26 7.37
C THR A 263 26.80 -1.20 7.87
N VAL A 264 26.41 -0.47 8.93
CA VAL A 264 27.25 0.59 9.54
C VAL A 264 28.50 -0.01 10.18
N SER A 265 28.37 -1.08 10.95
CA SER A 265 29.50 -1.77 11.58
C SER A 265 30.56 -2.24 10.55
N LYS A 266 30.13 -2.74 9.38
CA LYS A 266 31.06 -3.11 8.31
C LYS A 266 31.77 -1.90 7.70
N ALA A 267 31.09 -0.78 7.53
CA ALA A 267 31.69 0.44 6.99
C ALA A 267 32.76 1.00 7.93
N THR A 268 32.58 0.90 9.25
CA THR A 268 33.53 1.37 10.26
C THR A 268 34.80 0.48 10.33
N HIS A 269 34.68 -0.82 10.05
CA HIS A 269 35.83 -1.75 10.07
C HIS A 269 36.61 -1.80 8.75
N SER A 270 36.12 -1.17 7.69
CA SER A 270 36.79 -1.10 6.37
C SER A 270 37.56 0.22 6.15
N GLN A 271 37.53 1.12 7.11
CA GLN A 271 38.39 2.31 7.21
C GLN A 271 39.58 2.05 8.17
#